data_0a90d0945004781018d2b9f061380833
#
_entry.id   0a90d0945004781018d2b9f061380833
#
_cell.length_a   1.000
_cell.length_b   1.000
_cell.length_c   1.000
_cell.angle_alpha   90.00
_cell.angle_beta   90.00
_cell.angle_gamma   90.00
#
_symmetry.space_group_name_H-M   'P 1'
#
loop_
_entity.id
_entity.type
_entity.pdbx_description
1 polymer ?
#
loop_
_entity_poly.entity_id
_entity_poly.type
_entity_poly.pdbx_seq_one_letter_code
_entity_poly.pdbx_strand_id
1 'polypeptide(L)'
;MPPYRILGACNPPLAHRAIMAEPSVGLLLPCNVVVRQDDGGKVWVEFMDPNAVLQLVDQPDISQLAGEVRQKLERVMRTLHGACEGRLIS
;
A
#
# COMPACT_ATOMS: atom_id res chain seq x y z
N MET A 1 17.44 16.77 7.52
CA MET A 1 17.11 15.46 6.92
C MET A 1 16.46 15.68 5.57
N PRO A 2 16.66 14.80 4.58
CA PRO A 2 15.99 14.94 3.29
C PRO A 2 14.47 14.95 3.41
N PRO A 3 13.75 15.47 2.40
CA PRO A 3 12.29 15.49 2.43
C PRO A 3 11.68 14.10 2.63
N TYR A 4 10.63 14.04 3.44
CA TYR A 4 9.98 12.80 3.82
C TYR A 4 8.48 13.08 4.05
N ARG A 5 7.62 12.31 3.41
CA ARG A 5 6.16 12.44 3.53
C ARG A 5 5.52 11.10 3.76
N ILE A 6 4.53 11.07 4.64
CA ILE A 6 3.71 9.89 4.87
C ILE A 6 2.28 10.24 4.48
N LEU A 7 1.74 9.50 3.52
CA LEU A 7 0.39 9.70 3.01
C LEU A 7 -0.49 8.53 3.38
N GLY A 8 -1.75 8.78 3.67
CA GLY A 8 -2.74 7.73 3.82
C GLY A 8 -3.45 7.51 2.49
N ALA A 9 -3.48 6.27 2.01
CA ALA A 9 -4.15 5.92 0.77
C ALA A 9 -5.22 4.88 1.04
N CYS A 10 -6.42 5.09 0.50
CA CYS A 10 -7.54 4.19 0.70
C CYS A 10 -8.37 4.12 -0.58
N ASN A 11 -8.79 2.91 -0.95
CA ASN A 11 -9.79 2.69 -1.98
C ASN A 11 -11.10 2.35 -1.27
N PRO A 12 -12.07 3.28 -1.21
CA PRO A 12 -13.27 3.06 -0.40
C PRO A 12 -14.06 1.80 -0.74
N PRO A 13 -14.31 1.45 -2.01
CA PRO A 13 -15.00 0.19 -2.31
C PRO A 13 -14.27 -1.05 -1.80
N LEU A 14 -12.95 -1.08 -1.93
CA LEU A 14 -12.15 -2.21 -1.46
C LEU A 14 -12.07 -2.22 0.06
N ALA A 15 -11.93 -1.06 0.70
CA ALA A 15 -11.93 -0.94 2.15
C ALA A 15 -13.27 -1.39 2.74
N HIS A 16 -14.38 -1.02 2.11
CA HIS A 16 -15.70 -1.47 2.53
C HIS A 16 -15.82 -2.99 2.50
N ARG A 17 -15.38 -3.61 1.41
CA ARG A 17 -15.39 -5.07 1.29
C ARG A 17 -14.57 -5.73 2.39
N ALA A 18 -13.40 -5.16 2.70
CA ALA A 18 -12.53 -5.68 3.75
C ALA A 18 -13.19 -5.57 5.12
N ILE A 19 -13.79 -4.44 5.43
CA ILE A 19 -14.46 -4.20 6.71
C ILE A 19 -15.67 -5.13 6.87
N MET A 20 -16.40 -5.37 5.79
CA MET A 20 -17.54 -6.29 5.85
C MET A 20 -17.10 -7.72 6.07
N ALA A 21 -15.94 -8.13 5.53
CA ALA A 21 -15.40 -9.47 5.74
C ALA A 21 -14.79 -9.64 7.14
N GLU A 22 -14.11 -8.61 7.63
CA GLU A 22 -13.50 -8.61 8.97
C GLU A 22 -13.51 -7.20 9.54
N PRO A 23 -14.46 -6.88 10.43
CA PRO A 23 -14.61 -5.53 10.97
C PRO A 23 -13.36 -4.96 11.63
N SER A 24 -12.49 -5.82 12.18
CA SER A 24 -11.26 -5.37 12.84
C SER A 24 -10.17 -4.96 11.86
N VAL A 25 -10.35 -5.19 10.55
CA VAL A 25 -9.34 -4.84 9.56
C VAL A 25 -9.07 -3.33 9.51
N GLY A 26 -9.99 -2.53 10.05
CA GLY A 26 -9.80 -1.09 10.15
C GLY A 26 -8.53 -0.69 10.90
N LEU A 27 -8.02 -1.58 11.76
CA LEU A 27 -6.75 -1.36 12.44
C LEU A 27 -5.56 -1.31 11.47
N LEU A 28 -5.72 -1.88 10.28
CA LEU A 28 -4.69 -1.95 9.23
C LEU A 28 -4.94 -0.93 8.11
N LEU A 29 -5.93 -0.06 8.27
CA LEU A 29 -6.31 0.94 7.28
C LEU A 29 -6.13 2.35 7.86
N PRO A 30 -5.88 3.37 7.01
CA PRO A 30 -5.55 3.27 5.59
C PRO A 30 -4.14 2.75 5.36
N CYS A 31 -3.84 2.35 4.11
CA CYS A 31 -2.48 1.98 3.75
C CYS A 31 -1.60 3.23 3.70
N ASN A 32 -0.45 3.18 4.33
CA ASN A 32 0.50 4.29 4.30
C ASN A 32 1.34 4.22 3.02
N VAL A 33 1.60 5.39 2.46
CA VAL A 33 2.51 5.57 1.33
C VAL A 33 3.60 6.53 1.79
N VAL A 34 4.85 6.11 1.66
CA VAL A 34 5.99 6.94 1.99
C VAL A 34 6.56 7.51 0.71
N VAL A 35 6.71 8.83 0.67
CA VAL A 35 7.42 9.53 -0.41
C VAL A 35 8.62 10.20 0.23
N ARG A 36 9.82 9.77 -0.15
CA ARG A 36 11.04 10.28 0.46
C ARG A 36 12.15 10.44 -0.56
N GLN A 37 13.06 11.35 -0.26
CA GLN A 37 14.30 11.51 -1.00
C GLN A 37 15.43 10.88 -0.18
N ASP A 38 16.26 10.05 -0.82
CA ASP A 38 17.41 9.46 -0.14
C ASP A 38 18.63 10.41 -0.17
N ASP A 39 19.72 10.00 0.45
CA ASP A 39 20.94 10.81 0.54
C ASP A 39 21.56 11.08 -0.82
N GLY A 40 21.31 10.23 -1.80
CA GLY A 40 21.78 10.41 -3.17
C GLY A 40 20.88 11.30 -4.02
N GLY A 41 19.80 11.82 -3.46
CA GLY A 41 18.84 12.67 -4.15
C GLY A 41 17.76 11.91 -4.91
N LYS A 42 17.74 10.58 -4.83
CA LYS A 42 16.73 9.76 -5.50
C LYS A 42 15.43 9.79 -4.72
N VAL A 43 14.32 9.92 -5.43
CA VAL A 43 12.98 9.94 -4.83
C VAL A 43 12.36 8.55 -4.90
N TRP A 44 11.90 8.07 -3.75
CA TRP A 44 11.23 6.77 -3.61
C TRP A 44 9.78 6.95 -3.23
N VAL A 45 8.92 6.14 -3.83
CA VAL A 45 7.52 5.99 -3.43
C VAL A 45 7.38 4.55 -2.95
N GLU A 46 7.11 4.37 -1.67
CA GLU A 46 7.15 3.06 -1.04
C GLU A 46 5.79 2.69 -0.46
N PHE A 47 5.38 1.45 -0.70
CA PHE A 47 4.12 0.89 -0.20
C PHE A 47 4.43 -0.37 0.60
N MET A 48 3.67 -0.62 1.65
CA MET A 48 3.67 -1.94 2.27
C MET A 48 2.93 -2.91 1.35
N ASP A 49 3.49 -4.11 1.14
CA ASP A 49 2.82 -5.14 0.36
C ASP A 49 1.52 -5.54 1.07
N PRO A 50 0.34 -5.38 0.44
CA PRO A 50 -0.93 -5.74 1.07
C PRO A 50 -1.00 -7.20 1.50
N ASN A 51 -0.36 -8.10 0.76
CA ASN A 51 -0.34 -9.51 1.13
C ASN A 51 0.36 -9.73 2.47
N ALA A 52 1.44 -8.98 2.74
CA ALA A 52 2.15 -9.08 4.00
C ALA A 52 1.33 -8.53 5.16
N VAL A 53 0.69 -7.37 4.95
CA VAL A 53 -0.09 -6.69 6.00
C VAL A 53 -1.35 -7.48 6.33
N LEU A 54 -2.10 -7.90 5.31
CA LEU A 54 -3.40 -8.53 5.49
C LEU A 54 -3.30 -10.03 5.80
N GLN A 55 -2.09 -10.61 5.80
CA GLN A 55 -1.87 -11.96 6.32
C GLN A 55 -2.21 -12.08 7.81
N LEU A 56 -2.23 -10.97 8.52
CA LEU A 56 -2.64 -10.94 9.92
C LEU A 56 -4.12 -11.28 10.09
N VAL A 57 -4.89 -11.22 9.01
CA VAL A 57 -6.31 -11.55 8.99
C VAL A 57 -6.47 -12.85 8.21
N ASP A 58 -6.81 -13.93 8.92
CA ASP A 58 -6.94 -15.27 8.33
C ASP A 58 -8.35 -15.45 7.75
N GLN A 59 -8.61 -14.76 6.63
CA GLN A 59 -9.89 -14.80 5.92
C GLN A 59 -9.64 -14.91 4.42
N PRO A 60 -10.25 -15.90 3.71
CA PRO A 60 -10.06 -16.04 2.27
C PRO A 60 -10.44 -14.80 1.47
N ASP A 61 -11.53 -14.13 1.85
CA ASP A 61 -11.98 -12.90 1.17
C ASP A 61 -10.95 -11.78 1.30
N ILE A 62 -10.28 -11.69 2.43
CA ILE A 62 -9.22 -10.69 2.67
C ILE A 62 -8.00 -11.00 1.81
N SER A 63 -7.62 -12.26 1.67
CA SER A 63 -6.49 -12.66 0.83
C SER A 63 -6.72 -12.28 -0.64
N GLN A 64 -7.93 -12.51 -1.15
CA GLN A 64 -8.29 -12.13 -2.51
C GLN A 64 -8.26 -10.61 -2.68
N LEU A 65 -8.77 -9.89 -1.69
CA LEU A 65 -8.79 -8.44 -1.70
C LEU A 65 -7.38 -7.86 -1.68
N ALA A 66 -6.49 -8.45 -0.89
CA ALA A 66 -5.08 -8.04 -0.84
C ALA A 66 -4.43 -8.17 -2.21
N GLY A 67 -4.73 -9.22 -2.96
CA GLY A 67 -4.24 -9.41 -4.32
C GLY A 67 -4.73 -8.32 -5.26
N GLU A 68 -5.99 -7.92 -5.16
CA GLU A 68 -6.55 -6.84 -5.98
C GLU A 68 -5.86 -5.50 -5.68
N VAL A 69 -5.66 -5.20 -4.40
CA VAL A 69 -4.97 -3.97 -3.98
C VAL A 69 -3.54 -3.98 -4.47
N ARG A 70 -2.85 -5.11 -4.36
CA ARG A 70 -1.48 -5.24 -4.81
C ARG A 70 -1.34 -4.97 -6.31
N GLN A 71 -2.27 -5.48 -7.11
CA GLN A 71 -2.27 -5.24 -8.56
C GLN A 71 -2.42 -3.76 -8.88
N LYS A 72 -3.27 -3.05 -8.14
CA LYS A 72 -3.44 -1.61 -8.31
C LYS A 72 -2.17 -0.84 -7.95
N LEU A 73 -1.50 -1.22 -6.87
CA LEU A 73 -0.24 -0.60 -6.46
C LEU A 73 0.88 -0.86 -7.47
N GLU A 74 0.96 -2.06 -8.02
CA GLU A 74 1.93 -2.38 -9.06
C GLU A 74 1.72 -1.51 -10.30
N ARG A 75 0.47 -1.24 -10.64
CA ARG A 75 0.13 -0.35 -11.75
C ARG A 75 0.59 1.09 -11.49
N VAL A 76 0.40 1.56 -10.26
CA VAL A 76 0.87 2.89 -9.85
C VAL A 76 2.40 2.96 -9.96
N MET A 77 3.10 1.94 -9.48
CA MET A 77 4.56 1.91 -9.55
C MET A 77 5.08 1.97 -10.97
N ARG A 78 4.44 1.26 -11.89
CA ARG A 78 4.82 1.30 -13.31
C ARG A 78 4.62 2.69 -13.91
N THR A 79 3.59 3.41 -13.47
CA THR A 79 3.30 4.75 -13.94
C THR A 79 4.32 5.77 -13.44
N LEU A 80 4.92 5.53 -12.27
CA LEU A 80 5.88 6.44 -11.65
C LEU A 80 7.29 6.32 -12.26
N HIS A 81 7.48 5.37 -13.15
CA HIS A 81 8.79 5.10 -13.72
C HIS A 81 9.39 6.33 -14.40
N GLY A 82 10.64 6.68 -14.06
CA GLY A 82 11.39 7.80 -14.62
C GLY A 82 11.43 9.05 -13.74
N ALA A 83 10.34 9.43 -13.07
CA ALA A 83 10.30 10.59 -12.17
C ALA A 83 10.75 10.22 -10.75
N CYS A 84 10.43 9.00 -10.33
CA CYS A 84 10.77 8.45 -9.03
C CYS A 84 10.71 6.93 -9.13
N GLU A 85 11.19 6.25 -8.10
CA GLU A 85 11.18 4.81 -8.03
C GLU A 85 10.11 4.34 -7.06
N GLY A 86 9.29 3.37 -7.51
CA GLY A 86 8.30 2.75 -6.64
C GLY A 86 8.77 1.39 -6.16
N ARG A 87 8.40 1.00 -4.94
CA ARG A 87 8.65 -0.36 -4.48
C ARG A 87 7.65 -0.80 -3.41
N LEU A 88 7.42 -2.10 -3.36
CA LEU A 88 6.66 -2.75 -2.31
C LEU A 88 7.62 -3.28 -1.26
N ILE A 89 7.27 -3.07 0.01
CA ILE A 89 8.05 -3.57 1.14
C ILE A 89 7.19 -4.62 1.86
N SER A 90 7.76 -5.79 2.04
CA SER A 90 7.09 -6.90 2.73
C SER A 90 7.66 -7.19 4.10
#